data_b55801f5badde073c74c422be0e1ad62
#
_entry.id   b55801f5badde073c74c422be0e1ad62
#
_cell.length_a   1.000
_cell.length_b   1.000
_cell.length_c   1.000
_cell.angle_alpha   90.00
_cell.angle_beta   90.00
_cell.angle_gamma   90.00
#
_symmetry.space_group_name_H-M   'P 1'
#
loop_
_entity.id
_entity.type
_entity.pdbx_description
1 polymer ?
#
loop_
_entity_poly.entity_id
_entity_poly.type
_entity_poly.pdbx_seq_one_letter_code
_entity_poly.pdbx_strand_id
1 'polypeptide(L)'
;MAQNSRPVFRSPSLEQETVEELSRRLLEITAQLNASNRSLQHLQQERTEMLANLSHDLRAPLTAIRSAVDYLTSGQSLSAQDIEGALTLIDHRTGTLEHLIQDMYELFTLEDPSHAFSFQELDAPAFLEEYFYTALPDSH
;
A
#
# COMPACT_ATOMS: atom_id res chain seq x y z
N MET A 1 -1.92 -84.75 -8.67
CA MET A 1 -1.53 -83.61 -9.51
C MET A 1 -2.02 -82.34 -8.87
N ALA A 2 -1.16 -81.69 -8.14
CA ALA A 2 -1.49 -80.43 -7.48
C ALA A 2 -1.09 -79.25 -8.40
N GLN A 3 -2.05 -78.53 -8.95
CA GLN A 3 -1.81 -77.32 -9.70
C GLN A 3 -1.50 -76.20 -8.71
N ASN A 4 -0.25 -75.81 -8.73
CA ASN A 4 0.29 -74.68 -7.94
C ASN A 4 -0.11 -73.36 -8.63
N SER A 5 -1.28 -72.79 -8.26
CA SER A 5 -1.68 -71.44 -8.69
C SER A 5 -0.87 -70.41 -7.93
N ARG A 6 0.24 -69.94 -8.50
CA ARG A 6 0.97 -68.79 -8.00
C ARG A 6 0.06 -67.56 -8.11
N PRO A 7 -0.10 -66.76 -7.05
CA PRO A 7 -0.80 -65.49 -7.17
C PRO A 7 -0.02 -64.56 -8.11
N VAL A 8 -0.61 -64.19 -9.22
CA VAL A 8 -0.09 -63.15 -10.11
C VAL A 8 -0.22 -61.84 -9.38
N PHE A 9 0.87 -61.40 -8.74
CA PHE A 9 0.97 -60.01 -8.28
C PHE A 9 0.94 -59.14 -9.54
N ARG A 10 -0.24 -58.55 -9.82
CA ARG A 10 -0.38 -57.51 -10.81
C ARG A 10 0.20 -56.27 -10.19
N SER A 11 1.45 -55.91 -10.50
CA SER A 11 1.97 -54.59 -10.24
C SER A 11 1.03 -53.55 -10.80
N PRO A 12 0.69 -52.47 -10.07
CA PRO A 12 -0.07 -51.40 -10.67
C PRO A 12 0.66 -50.98 -11.94
N SER A 13 -0.12 -50.86 -13.05
CA SER A 13 0.51 -50.59 -14.35
C SER A 13 1.22 -49.24 -14.23
N LEU A 14 2.41 -49.08 -14.82
CA LEU A 14 3.17 -47.83 -14.88
C LEU A 14 2.27 -46.66 -15.32
N GLU A 15 1.20 -46.91 -16.06
CA GLU A 15 0.19 -45.95 -16.48
C GLU A 15 -0.68 -45.45 -15.32
N GLN A 16 -1.04 -46.30 -14.36
CA GLN A 16 -1.81 -45.87 -13.17
C GLN A 16 -0.96 -45.02 -12.22
N GLU A 17 0.30 -45.38 -12.03
CA GLU A 17 1.25 -44.62 -11.22
C GLU A 17 1.53 -43.24 -11.82
N THR A 18 1.61 -43.11 -13.15
CA THR A 18 1.76 -41.83 -13.84
C THR A 18 0.51 -40.96 -13.76
N VAL A 19 -0.68 -41.54 -13.84
CA VAL A 19 -1.97 -40.82 -13.73
C VAL A 19 -2.14 -40.28 -12.29
N GLU A 20 -1.84 -41.04 -11.27
CA GLU A 20 -1.93 -40.63 -9.88
C GLU A 20 -0.94 -39.49 -9.58
N GLU A 21 0.30 -39.58 -10.04
CA GLU A 21 1.30 -38.53 -9.89
C GLU A 21 0.89 -37.26 -10.62
N LEU A 22 0.37 -37.37 -11.83
CA LEU A 22 -0.11 -36.20 -12.58
C LEU A 22 -1.30 -35.53 -11.89
N SER A 23 -2.24 -36.32 -11.37
CA SER A 23 -3.40 -35.83 -10.61
C SER A 23 -2.97 -35.10 -9.34
N ARG A 24 -1.99 -35.64 -8.62
CA ARG A 24 -1.42 -34.99 -7.44
C ARG A 24 -0.78 -33.65 -7.78
N ARG A 25 0.02 -33.59 -8.84
CA ARG A 25 0.65 -32.33 -9.30
C ARG A 25 -0.39 -31.30 -9.75
N LEU A 26 -1.44 -31.72 -10.43
CA LEU A 26 -2.53 -30.83 -10.81
C LEU A 26 -3.24 -30.23 -9.59
N LEU A 27 -3.50 -31.02 -8.56
CA LEU A 27 -4.08 -30.55 -7.31
C LEU A 27 -3.16 -29.56 -6.60
N GLU A 28 -1.86 -29.82 -6.55
CA GLU A 28 -0.87 -28.92 -5.96
C GLU A 28 -0.81 -27.58 -6.71
N ILE A 29 -0.71 -27.63 -8.05
CA ILE A 29 -0.68 -26.42 -8.87
C ILE A 29 -1.97 -25.62 -8.73
N THR A 30 -3.13 -26.31 -8.71
CA THR A 30 -4.41 -25.65 -8.51
C THR A 30 -4.51 -24.98 -7.14
N ALA A 31 -4.03 -25.63 -6.09
CA ALA A 31 -3.97 -25.06 -4.75
C ALA A 31 -3.06 -23.83 -4.68
N GLN A 32 -1.87 -23.89 -5.29
CA GLN A 32 -0.93 -22.77 -5.37
C GLN A 32 -1.53 -21.61 -6.17
N LEU A 33 -2.16 -21.88 -7.30
CA LEU A 33 -2.81 -20.87 -8.12
C LEU A 33 -3.95 -20.17 -7.36
N ASN A 34 -4.78 -20.93 -6.65
CA ASN A 34 -5.85 -20.38 -5.83
C ASN A 34 -5.30 -19.52 -4.67
N ALA A 35 -4.22 -19.95 -4.03
CA ALA A 35 -3.56 -19.16 -2.99
C ALA A 35 -2.99 -17.84 -3.56
N SER A 36 -2.31 -17.91 -4.70
CA SER A 36 -1.78 -16.74 -5.40
C SER A 36 -2.89 -15.77 -5.82
N ASN A 37 -3.99 -16.29 -6.38
CA ASN A 37 -5.13 -15.46 -6.76
C ASN A 37 -5.77 -14.75 -5.55
N ARG A 38 -5.91 -15.43 -4.41
CA ARG A 38 -6.42 -14.80 -3.18
C ARG A 38 -5.50 -13.69 -2.70
N SER A 39 -4.18 -13.91 -2.73
CA SER A 39 -3.20 -12.89 -2.38
C SER A 39 -3.27 -11.67 -3.29
N LEU A 40 -3.38 -11.88 -4.61
CA LEU A 40 -3.56 -10.80 -5.57
C LEU A 40 -4.86 -10.02 -5.35
N GLN A 41 -5.96 -10.70 -5.07
CA GLN A 41 -7.24 -10.06 -4.76
C GLN A 41 -7.14 -9.20 -3.49
N HIS A 42 -6.47 -9.70 -2.45
CA HIS A 42 -6.24 -8.95 -1.22
C HIS A 42 -5.43 -7.68 -1.47
N LEU A 43 -4.32 -7.79 -2.20
CA LEU A 43 -3.49 -6.63 -2.57
C LEU A 43 -4.26 -5.60 -3.41
N GLN A 44 -5.10 -6.05 -4.35
CA GLN A 44 -5.94 -5.16 -5.14
C GLN A 44 -6.98 -4.44 -4.28
N GLN A 45 -7.56 -5.12 -3.30
CA GLN A 45 -8.51 -4.53 -2.38
C GLN A 45 -7.85 -3.48 -1.49
N GLU A 46 -6.71 -3.80 -0.87
CA GLU A 46 -5.92 -2.87 -0.07
C GLU A 46 -5.56 -1.61 -0.87
N ARG A 47 -5.10 -1.79 -2.11
CA ARG A 47 -4.79 -0.67 -3.01
C ARG A 47 -6.02 0.19 -3.32
N THR A 48 -7.18 -0.43 -3.53
CA THR A 48 -8.42 0.30 -3.80
C THR A 48 -8.88 1.10 -2.58
N GLU A 49 -8.81 0.52 -1.40
CA GLU A 49 -9.14 1.17 -0.13
C GLU A 49 -8.19 2.35 0.15
N MET A 50 -6.90 2.17 -0.09
CA MET A 50 -5.91 3.24 0.04
C MET A 50 -6.21 4.41 -0.89
N LEU A 51 -6.51 4.15 -2.18
CA LEU A 51 -6.88 5.20 -3.14
C LEU A 51 -8.19 5.91 -2.76
N ALA A 52 -9.16 5.19 -2.20
CA ALA A 52 -10.41 5.77 -1.72
C ALA A 52 -10.16 6.71 -0.52
N ASN A 53 -9.35 6.29 0.45
CA ASN A 53 -8.97 7.10 1.60
C ASN A 53 -8.21 8.35 1.17
N LEU A 54 -7.23 8.20 0.28
CA LEU A 54 -6.48 9.32 -0.29
C LEU A 54 -7.40 10.32 -0.99
N SER A 55 -8.34 9.84 -1.80
CA SER A 55 -9.31 10.69 -2.49
C SER A 55 -10.19 11.47 -1.51
N HIS A 56 -10.54 10.84 -0.38
CA HIS A 56 -11.26 11.49 0.70
C HIS A 56 -10.41 12.60 1.35
N ASP A 57 -9.16 12.29 1.68
CA ASP A 57 -8.26 13.20 2.40
C ASP A 57 -7.81 14.39 1.54
N LEU A 58 -7.72 14.21 0.21
CA LEU A 58 -7.47 15.31 -0.73
C LEU A 58 -8.68 16.22 -0.91
N ARG A 59 -9.90 15.72 -0.75
CA ARG A 59 -11.13 16.49 -0.98
C ARG A 59 -11.30 17.65 0.00
N ALA A 60 -11.00 17.45 1.27
CA ALA A 60 -11.19 18.47 2.30
C ALA A 60 -10.32 19.72 2.06
N PRO A 61 -8.99 19.64 1.88
CA PRO A 61 -8.16 20.80 1.57
C PRO A 61 -8.51 21.44 0.23
N LEU A 62 -8.86 20.66 -0.81
CA LEU A 62 -9.31 21.19 -2.09
C LEU A 62 -10.60 22.00 -1.97
N THR A 63 -11.56 21.51 -1.18
CA THR A 63 -12.81 22.23 -0.93
C THR A 63 -12.55 23.55 -0.20
N ALA A 64 -11.64 23.56 0.77
CA ALA A 64 -11.26 24.76 1.49
C ALA A 64 -10.60 25.81 0.57
N ILE A 65 -9.66 25.37 -0.30
CA ILE A 65 -9.02 26.22 -1.30
C ILE A 65 -10.08 26.81 -2.23
N ARG A 66 -10.98 25.95 -2.75
CA ARG A 66 -12.05 26.40 -3.65
C ARG A 66 -12.93 27.45 -3.00
N SER A 67 -13.35 27.23 -1.76
CA SER A 67 -14.18 28.20 -1.01
C SER A 67 -13.43 29.51 -0.79
N ALA A 68 -12.14 29.51 -0.50
CA ALA A 68 -11.33 30.69 -0.34
C ALA A 68 -11.20 31.49 -1.66
N VAL A 69 -11.02 30.78 -2.78
CA VAL A 69 -10.98 31.41 -4.12
C VAL A 69 -12.35 31.99 -4.48
N ASP A 70 -13.43 31.26 -4.26
CA ASP A 70 -14.79 31.73 -4.52
C ASP A 70 -15.10 32.98 -3.67
N TYR A 71 -14.65 33.05 -2.42
CA TYR A 71 -14.73 34.22 -1.56
C TYR A 71 -13.98 35.42 -2.12
N LEU A 72 -12.72 35.22 -2.54
CA LEU A 72 -11.90 36.30 -3.13
C LEU A 72 -12.46 36.84 -4.45
N THR A 73 -13.19 36.01 -5.21
CA THR A 73 -13.75 36.34 -6.52
C THR A 73 -15.21 36.74 -6.47
N SER A 74 -15.83 36.80 -5.29
CA SER A 74 -17.27 37.06 -5.11
C SER A 74 -17.73 38.43 -5.52
N GLY A 75 -16.80 39.35 -5.83
CA GLY A 75 -17.14 40.75 -6.20
C GLY A 75 -17.56 41.63 -5.02
N GLN A 76 -17.43 41.14 -3.78
CA GLN A 76 -17.66 41.92 -2.57
C GLN A 76 -16.46 42.84 -2.28
N SER A 77 -16.70 43.93 -1.57
CA SER A 77 -15.62 44.76 -1.06
C SER A 77 -14.94 44.06 0.10
N LEU A 78 -13.78 43.44 -0.18
CA LEU A 78 -12.97 42.75 0.81
C LEU A 78 -11.97 43.70 1.43
N SER A 79 -11.75 43.61 2.73
CA SER A 79 -10.63 44.29 3.40
C SER A 79 -9.29 43.65 3.04
N ALA A 80 -8.19 44.38 3.19
CA ALA A 80 -6.85 43.82 3.00
C ALA A 80 -6.60 42.61 3.94
N GLN A 81 -7.16 42.64 5.13
CA GLN A 81 -7.04 41.56 6.12
C GLN A 81 -7.83 40.32 5.69
N ASP A 82 -9.01 40.49 5.07
CA ASP A 82 -9.81 39.35 4.52
C ASP A 82 -9.07 38.67 3.37
N ILE A 83 -8.45 39.46 2.49
CA ILE A 83 -7.64 38.95 1.37
C ILE A 83 -6.43 38.20 1.88
N GLU A 84 -5.68 38.77 2.83
CA GLU A 84 -4.50 38.14 3.44
C GLU A 84 -4.88 36.83 4.14
N GLY A 85 -5.98 36.79 4.89
CA GLY A 85 -6.49 35.61 5.55
C GLY A 85 -6.86 34.50 4.56
N ALA A 86 -7.52 34.83 3.45
CA ALA A 86 -7.89 33.87 2.42
C ALA A 86 -6.65 33.30 1.70
N LEU A 87 -5.66 34.15 1.38
CA LEU A 87 -4.40 33.71 0.77
C LEU A 87 -3.58 32.81 1.70
N THR A 88 -3.51 33.16 2.99
CA THR A 88 -2.84 32.32 4.01
C THR A 88 -3.52 30.95 4.14
N LEU A 89 -4.86 30.92 4.08
CA LEU A 89 -5.60 29.66 4.10
C LEU A 89 -5.27 28.80 2.87
N ILE A 90 -5.22 29.41 1.68
CA ILE A 90 -4.88 28.71 0.44
C ILE A 90 -3.48 28.12 0.53
N ASP A 91 -2.50 28.91 0.95
CA ASP A 91 -1.11 28.51 1.11
C ASP A 91 -1.00 27.30 2.06
N HIS A 92 -1.58 27.41 3.26
CA HIS A 92 -1.56 26.32 4.24
C HIS A 92 -2.22 25.05 3.73
N ARG A 93 -3.34 25.15 2.99
CA ARG A 93 -4.03 23.99 2.44
C ARG A 93 -3.28 23.36 1.27
N THR A 94 -2.57 24.17 0.48
CA THR A 94 -1.69 23.69 -0.59
C THR A 94 -0.52 22.90 0.00
N GLY A 95 0.12 23.41 1.05
CA GLY A 95 1.17 22.65 1.78
C GLY A 95 0.66 21.31 2.33
N THR A 96 -0.58 21.28 2.84
CA THR A 96 -1.21 20.02 3.27
C THR A 96 -1.33 19.02 2.10
N LEU A 97 -1.72 19.49 0.91
CA LEU A 97 -1.82 18.64 -0.29
C LEU A 97 -0.45 18.12 -0.73
N GLU A 98 0.58 18.97 -0.69
CA GLU A 98 1.95 18.56 -1.03
C GLU A 98 2.44 17.44 -0.11
N HIS A 99 2.22 17.54 1.20
CA HIS A 99 2.57 16.47 2.15
C HIS A 99 1.81 15.18 1.87
N LEU A 100 0.50 15.24 1.64
CA LEU A 100 -0.29 14.05 1.30
C LEU A 100 0.19 13.36 0.02
N ILE A 101 0.60 14.12 -0.99
CA ILE A 101 1.16 13.59 -2.24
C ILE A 101 2.53 12.96 -1.97
N GLN A 102 3.35 13.59 -1.14
CA GLN A 102 4.66 13.05 -0.77
C GLN A 102 4.53 11.73 0.00
N ASP A 103 3.67 11.69 1.00
CA ASP A 103 3.40 10.48 1.80
C ASP A 103 2.92 9.32 0.89
N MET A 104 2.04 9.65 -0.08
CA MET A 104 1.58 8.67 -1.07
C MET A 104 2.73 8.16 -1.95
N TYR A 105 3.60 9.05 -2.42
CA TYR A 105 4.75 8.66 -3.22
C TYR A 105 5.70 7.73 -2.45
N GLU A 106 5.97 8.05 -1.19
CA GLU A 106 6.78 7.21 -0.30
C GLU A 106 6.14 5.83 -0.10
N LEU A 107 4.82 5.78 0.13
CA LEU A 107 4.10 4.53 0.29
C LEU A 107 4.21 3.64 -0.96
N PHE A 108 3.98 4.20 -2.15
CA PHE A 108 4.14 3.46 -3.41
C PHE A 108 5.57 3.00 -3.66
N THR A 109 6.56 3.79 -3.24
CA THR A 109 7.97 3.43 -3.37
C THR A 109 8.34 2.29 -2.42
N LEU A 110 7.77 2.26 -1.22
CA LEU A 110 7.97 1.18 -0.25
C LEU A 110 7.31 -0.14 -0.70
N GLU A 111 6.19 -0.07 -1.44
CA GLU A 111 5.50 -1.23 -1.98
C GLU A 111 6.17 -1.82 -3.23
N ASP A 112 7.10 -1.09 -3.86
CA ASP A 112 7.83 -1.57 -5.04
C ASP A 112 8.87 -2.64 -4.63
N PRO A 113 8.72 -3.90 -5.05
CA PRO A 113 9.67 -4.97 -4.73
C PRO A 113 11.08 -4.73 -5.28
N SER A 114 11.22 -3.84 -6.28
CA SER A 114 12.50 -3.46 -6.87
C SER A 114 13.23 -2.38 -6.08
N HIS A 115 12.55 -1.78 -5.09
CA HIS A 115 13.15 -0.75 -4.26
C HIS A 115 14.18 -1.35 -3.30
N ALA A 116 15.45 -1.02 -3.51
CA ALA A 116 16.53 -1.45 -2.64
C ALA A 116 16.58 -0.56 -1.39
N PHE A 117 16.26 -1.15 -0.24
CA PHE A 117 16.45 -0.46 1.05
C PHE A 117 17.94 -0.43 1.41
N SER A 118 18.46 0.75 1.71
CA SER A 118 19.79 0.92 2.29
C SER A 118 19.65 0.95 3.82
N PHE A 119 19.98 -0.18 4.45
CA PHE A 119 20.01 -0.24 5.92
C PHE A 119 21.33 0.33 6.42
N GLN A 120 21.24 1.27 7.35
CA GLN A 120 22.40 1.83 8.04
C GLN A 120 22.30 1.45 9.52
N GLU A 121 23.45 1.14 10.11
CA GLU A 121 23.54 0.95 11.55
C GLU A 121 23.38 2.30 12.23
N LEU A 122 22.38 2.43 13.09
CA LEU A 122 22.04 3.67 13.78
C LEU A 122 22.30 3.50 15.27
N ASP A 123 23.05 4.42 15.86
CA ASP A 123 23.13 4.57 17.31
C ASP A 123 21.81 5.21 17.81
N ALA A 124 20.90 4.37 18.29
CA ALA A 124 19.57 4.80 18.70
C ALA A 124 19.58 5.85 19.83
N PRO A 125 20.43 5.74 20.88
CA PRO A 125 20.61 6.80 21.88
C PRO A 125 21.01 8.14 21.28
N ALA A 126 22.04 8.17 20.44
CA ALA A 126 22.53 9.40 19.82
C ALA A 126 21.48 10.02 18.88
N PHE A 127 20.76 9.20 18.11
CA PHE A 127 19.69 9.66 17.23
C PHE A 127 18.51 10.26 18.00
N LEU A 128 18.11 9.63 19.11
CA LEU A 128 17.03 10.15 19.95
C LEU A 128 17.43 11.47 20.63
N GLU A 129 18.67 11.59 21.08
CA GLU A 129 19.18 12.83 21.65
C GLU A 129 19.13 13.97 20.63
N GLU A 130 19.64 13.75 19.42
CA GLU A 130 19.59 14.71 18.32
C GLU A 130 18.16 15.09 17.94
N TYR A 131 17.26 14.12 17.87
CA TYR A 131 15.85 14.32 17.57
C TYR A 131 15.17 15.19 18.64
N PHE A 132 15.39 14.91 19.91
CA PHE A 132 14.82 15.70 21.02
C PHE A 132 15.33 17.15 21.04
N TYR A 133 16.60 17.35 20.76
CA TYR A 133 17.15 18.71 20.67
C TYR A 133 16.65 19.49 19.44
N THR A 134 16.31 18.80 18.35
CA THR A 134 15.83 19.43 17.10
C THR A 134 14.31 19.63 17.10
N ALA A 135 13.56 18.71 17.72
CA ALA A 135 12.09 18.71 17.70
C ALA A 135 11.44 19.53 18.83
N LEU A 136 12.18 19.86 19.87
CA LEU A 136 11.74 20.76 20.95
C LEU A 136 12.32 22.15 20.71
N PRO A 137 11.57 23.09 20.08
CA PRO A 137 11.98 24.47 20.06
C PRO A 137 12.00 24.96 21.51
N ASP A 138 13.09 25.65 21.87
CA ASP A 138 13.31 26.27 23.19
C ASP A 138 12.04 26.97 23.65
N SER A 139 11.38 26.39 24.65
CA SER A 139 10.32 27.06 25.40
C SER A 139 11.00 28.01 26.39
N HIS A 140 11.18 29.22 25.96
CA HIS A 140 11.42 30.40 26.83
C HIS A 140 10.14 31.21 26.94
#